data_4b0ca108ba29f065229c3f55ae5adbb5
#
_entry.id   4b0ca108ba29f065229c3f55ae5adbb5
#
_cell.length_a   1.000
_cell.length_b   1.000
_cell.length_c   1.000
_cell.angle_alpha   90.00
_cell.angle_beta   90.00
_cell.angle_gamma   90.00
#
_symmetry.space_group_name_H-M   'P 1'
#
loop_
_entity.id
_entity.type
_entity.pdbx_description
1 polymer ?
#
loop_
_entity_poly.entity_id
_entity_poly.type
_entity_poly.pdbx_seq_one_letter_code
_entity_poly.pdbx_strand_id
1 'polypeptide(L)'
;ELNGYNHYEISNFSKKGYESRHNMSCWNQCQYFGFGAAAHSYRDITRYSNITDINEYIKNIQKGNLSKNRIIHEIQKESDTEKEYMLLGLRKIEGVKINDFKAKFVKNPIYLFRNELKKLSDENLIAVDANTIRLTPKGIDLANLVWEEFV
;
A
#
# COMPACT_ATOMS: atom_id res chain seq x y z
N GLU A 1 20.19 -12.22 -6.82
CA GLU A 1 19.85 -13.15 -7.93
C GLU A 1 20.85 -14.32 -8.07
N LEU A 2 22.13 -14.13 -7.69
CA LEU A 2 23.17 -15.18 -7.79
C LEU A 2 22.84 -16.50 -7.07
N ASN A 3 21.94 -16.50 -6.08
CA ASN A 3 21.52 -17.66 -5.29
C ASN A 3 20.05 -18.07 -5.53
N GLY A 4 19.44 -17.62 -6.64
CA GLY A 4 18.06 -17.95 -6.99
C GLY A 4 16.99 -17.21 -6.18
N TYR A 5 17.35 -16.08 -5.53
CA TYR A 5 16.41 -15.19 -4.88
C TYR A 5 16.13 -13.97 -5.74
N ASN A 6 14.88 -13.60 -5.85
CA ASN A 6 14.42 -12.38 -6.51
C ASN A 6 14.13 -11.30 -5.47
N HIS A 7 14.60 -10.10 -5.72
CA HIS A 7 14.19 -8.90 -5.01
C HIS A 7 12.79 -8.53 -5.51
N TYR A 8 11.74 -8.76 -4.73
CA TYR A 8 10.36 -8.57 -5.19
C TYR A 8 9.70 -7.32 -4.61
N GLU A 9 10.19 -6.83 -3.47
CA GLU A 9 9.81 -5.56 -2.86
C GLU A 9 11.00 -5.01 -2.07
N ILE A 10 10.94 -3.76 -1.68
CA ILE A 10 12.07 -2.95 -1.22
C ILE A 10 12.91 -3.59 -0.10
N SER A 11 12.29 -4.35 0.79
CA SER A 11 12.95 -4.91 1.99
C SER A 11 13.11 -6.42 1.95
N ASN A 12 12.51 -7.12 0.97
CA ASN A 12 12.44 -8.57 1.00
C ASN A 12 12.81 -9.24 -0.33
N PHE A 13 13.45 -10.39 -0.16
CA PHE A 13 13.85 -11.28 -1.25
C PHE A 13 13.19 -12.64 -1.05
N SER A 14 12.85 -13.33 -2.13
CA SER A 14 12.30 -14.68 -2.08
C SER A 14 12.72 -15.49 -3.30
N LYS A 15 12.59 -16.81 -3.24
CA LYS A 15 12.55 -17.64 -4.46
C LYS A 15 11.24 -17.35 -5.18
N LYS A 16 11.25 -17.49 -6.51
CA LYS A 16 10.07 -17.28 -7.35
C LYS A 16 8.89 -18.15 -6.86
N GLY A 17 7.75 -17.50 -6.61
CA GLY A 17 6.52 -18.13 -6.10
C GLY A 17 6.45 -18.26 -4.57
N TYR A 18 7.46 -17.75 -3.85
CA TYR A 18 7.50 -17.72 -2.38
C TYR A 18 7.44 -16.30 -1.82
N GLU A 19 7.02 -15.34 -2.62
CA GLU A 19 6.79 -13.96 -2.20
C GLU A 19 5.73 -13.92 -1.08
N SER A 20 5.93 -13.07 -0.08
CA SER A 20 4.95 -12.92 1.00
C SER A 20 3.62 -12.41 0.45
N ARG A 21 2.62 -13.28 0.39
CA ARG A 21 1.27 -12.90 -0.07
C ARG A 21 0.66 -11.79 0.78
N HIS A 22 0.94 -11.80 2.08
CA HIS A 22 0.47 -10.77 2.99
C HIS A 22 1.08 -9.41 2.65
N ASN A 23 2.41 -9.34 2.50
CA ASN A 23 3.06 -8.08 2.13
C ASN A 23 2.57 -7.58 0.77
N MET A 24 2.50 -8.47 -0.23
CA MET A 24 2.00 -8.12 -1.56
C MET A 24 0.56 -7.61 -1.53
N SER A 25 -0.32 -8.17 -0.67
CA SER A 25 -1.67 -7.65 -0.52
C SER A 25 -1.68 -6.25 0.10
N CYS A 26 -0.79 -5.97 1.05
CA CYS A 26 -0.62 -4.62 1.60
C CYS A 26 -0.13 -3.63 0.53
N TRP A 27 0.89 -4.02 -0.26
CA TRP A 27 1.43 -3.16 -1.33
C TRP A 27 0.47 -2.96 -2.50
N ASN A 28 -0.52 -3.82 -2.66
CA ASN A 28 -1.63 -3.67 -3.61
C ASN A 28 -2.85 -2.93 -3.00
N GLN A 29 -2.71 -2.40 -1.79
CA GLN A 29 -3.78 -1.71 -1.07
C GLN A 29 -5.07 -2.57 -0.98
N CYS A 30 -4.90 -3.88 -0.72
CA CYS A 30 -6.04 -4.77 -0.51
C CYS A 30 -6.71 -4.49 0.84
N GLN A 31 -8.01 -4.66 0.89
CA GLN A 31 -8.76 -4.59 2.13
C GLN A 31 -8.42 -5.79 3.02
N TYR A 32 -8.40 -5.57 4.33
CA TYR A 32 -8.14 -6.63 5.31
C TYR A 32 -8.93 -6.43 6.60
N PHE A 33 -9.15 -7.52 7.31
CA PHE A 33 -9.77 -7.53 8.62
C PHE A 33 -8.77 -7.97 9.70
N GLY A 34 -8.69 -7.20 10.76
CA GLY A 34 -8.00 -7.58 11.98
C GLY A 34 -8.95 -8.25 12.98
N PHE A 35 -8.56 -9.39 13.49
CA PHE A 35 -9.30 -10.14 14.50
C PHE A 35 -8.57 -10.10 15.84
N GLY A 36 -9.32 -9.92 16.92
CA GLY A 36 -8.79 -9.80 18.28
C GLY A 36 -8.70 -8.34 18.76
N ALA A 37 -8.44 -8.18 20.06
CA ALA A 37 -8.23 -6.86 20.68
C ALA A 37 -7.04 -6.16 20.03
N ALA A 38 -7.11 -4.84 19.88
CA ALA A 38 -6.12 -3.97 19.25
C ALA A 38 -5.84 -4.24 17.76
N ALA A 39 -6.46 -5.24 17.11
CA ALA A 39 -6.19 -5.56 15.72
C ALA A 39 -6.72 -4.48 14.78
N HIS A 40 -5.89 -4.09 13.81
CA HIS A 40 -6.23 -3.07 12.81
C HIS A 40 -6.91 -3.68 11.59
N SER A 41 -7.76 -2.90 10.95
CA SER A 41 -8.47 -3.24 9.71
C SER A 41 -8.44 -2.08 8.74
N TYR A 42 -8.51 -2.40 7.45
CA TYR A 42 -8.74 -1.45 6.38
C TYR A 42 -9.84 -1.96 5.47
N ARG A 43 -10.95 -1.25 5.42
CA ARG A 43 -12.11 -1.61 4.60
C ARG A 43 -12.88 -0.39 4.14
N ASP A 44 -13.30 -0.39 2.89
CA ASP A 44 -14.16 0.63 2.31
C ASP A 44 -13.65 2.04 2.63
N ILE A 45 -12.36 2.29 2.32
CA ILE A 45 -11.62 3.53 2.60
C ILE A 45 -11.50 3.91 4.09
N THR A 46 -11.91 3.05 5.01
CA THR A 46 -11.89 3.31 6.45
C THR A 46 -10.81 2.49 7.14
N ARG A 47 -9.96 3.16 7.90
CA ARG A 47 -9.01 2.53 8.83
C ARG A 47 -9.59 2.54 10.23
N TYR A 48 -9.66 1.38 10.83
CA TYR A 48 -10.11 1.24 12.21
C TYR A 48 -9.33 0.14 12.93
N SER A 49 -9.34 0.19 14.25
CA SER A 49 -8.86 -0.91 15.09
C SER A 49 -9.97 -1.41 16.01
N ASN A 50 -9.78 -2.60 16.55
CA ASN A 50 -10.56 -3.04 17.68
C ASN A 50 -10.05 -2.36 18.96
N ILE A 51 -10.92 -2.25 19.97
CA ILE A 51 -10.53 -1.75 21.29
C ILE A 51 -9.40 -2.60 21.87
N THR A 52 -8.56 -1.98 22.71
CA THR A 52 -7.37 -2.64 23.29
C THR A 52 -7.68 -3.46 24.52
N ASP A 53 -8.73 -3.12 25.28
CA ASP A 53 -9.15 -3.88 26.47
C ASP A 53 -9.71 -5.24 26.08
N ILE A 54 -9.02 -6.30 26.49
CA ILE A 54 -9.36 -7.70 26.15
C ILE A 54 -10.69 -8.11 26.77
N ASN A 55 -10.95 -7.72 28.01
CA ASN A 55 -12.18 -8.13 28.73
C ASN A 55 -13.41 -7.46 28.11
N GLU A 56 -13.29 -6.17 27.79
CA GLU A 56 -14.35 -5.43 27.10
C GLU A 56 -14.58 -5.97 25.69
N TYR A 57 -13.50 -6.28 24.96
CA TYR A 57 -13.59 -6.90 23.63
C TYR A 57 -14.39 -8.20 23.69
N ILE A 58 -14.03 -9.13 24.60
CA ILE A 58 -14.72 -10.42 24.78
C ILE A 58 -16.19 -10.20 25.15
N LYS A 59 -16.46 -9.31 26.10
CA LYS A 59 -17.82 -8.99 26.56
C LYS A 59 -18.71 -8.47 25.41
N ASN A 60 -18.15 -7.62 24.55
CA ASN A 60 -18.87 -7.08 23.39
C ASN A 60 -19.14 -8.18 22.34
N ILE A 61 -18.16 -9.06 22.08
CA ILE A 61 -18.35 -10.22 21.19
C ILE A 61 -19.47 -11.13 21.70
N GLN A 62 -19.43 -11.51 22.98
CA GLN A 62 -20.45 -12.39 23.61
C GLN A 62 -21.86 -11.80 23.55
N LYS A 63 -21.98 -10.47 23.58
CA LYS A 63 -23.27 -9.76 23.46
C LYS A 63 -23.72 -9.48 22.03
N GLY A 64 -22.94 -9.88 21.03
CA GLY A 64 -23.21 -9.56 19.62
C GLY A 64 -23.00 -8.09 19.24
N ASN A 65 -22.37 -7.28 20.11
CA ASN A 65 -22.15 -5.84 19.93
C ASN A 65 -20.83 -5.54 19.22
N LEU A 66 -20.61 -6.13 18.05
CA LEU A 66 -19.34 -6.04 17.32
C LEU A 66 -18.91 -4.58 17.00
N SER A 67 -19.87 -3.71 16.74
CA SER A 67 -19.60 -2.30 16.42
C SER A 67 -18.96 -1.53 17.58
N LYS A 68 -19.25 -1.92 18.83
CA LYS A 68 -18.64 -1.29 20.01
C LYS A 68 -17.15 -1.58 20.16
N ASN A 69 -16.65 -2.58 19.47
CA ASN A 69 -15.22 -2.89 19.46
C ASN A 69 -14.43 -2.05 18.47
N ARG A 70 -15.07 -1.23 17.62
CA ARG A 70 -14.39 -0.48 16.56
C ARG A 70 -14.05 0.93 16.99
N ILE A 71 -12.79 1.31 16.78
CA ILE A 71 -12.28 2.68 16.90
C ILE A 71 -11.87 3.12 15.49
N ILE A 72 -12.61 4.06 14.91
CA ILE A 72 -12.29 4.62 13.59
C ILE A 72 -11.14 5.60 13.77
N HIS A 73 -10.07 5.39 13.00
CA HIS A 73 -8.89 6.27 12.99
C HIS A 73 -8.94 7.25 11.83
N GLU A 74 -9.42 6.77 10.66
CA GLU A 74 -9.40 7.56 9.45
C GLU A 74 -10.49 7.09 8.48
N ILE A 75 -11.11 8.05 7.80
CA ILE A 75 -11.92 7.82 6.60
C ILE A 75 -11.22 8.58 5.48
N GLN A 76 -10.59 7.84 4.57
CA GLN A 76 -9.79 8.42 3.49
C GLN A 76 -10.67 9.09 2.44
N LYS A 77 -10.18 10.18 1.85
CA LYS A 77 -10.74 10.74 0.61
C LYS A 77 -10.21 9.96 -0.60
N GLU A 78 -10.87 10.12 -1.73
CA GLU A 78 -10.42 9.49 -2.98
C GLU A 78 -8.98 9.89 -3.33
N SER A 79 -8.63 11.18 -3.18
CA SER A 79 -7.26 11.69 -3.41
C SER A 79 -6.22 11.02 -2.53
N ASP A 80 -6.56 10.72 -1.28
CA ASP A 80 -5.63 10.11 -0.34
C ASP A 80 -5.42 8.63 -0.69
N THR A 81 -6.50 7.94 -1.09
CA THR A 81 -6.42 6.55 -1.60
C THR A 81 -5.60 6.43 -2.88
N GLU A 82 -5.68 7.40 -3.78
CA GLU A 82 -4.90 7.47 -5.03
C GLU A 82 -3.40 7.63 -4.74
N LYS A 83 -3.06 8.58 -3.88
CA LYS A 83 -1.69 8.83 -3.42
C LYS A 83 -1.11 7.63 -2.69
N GLU A 84 -1.86 7.05 -1.75
CA GLU A 84 -1.44 5.86 -1.02
C GLU A 84 -1.21 4.66 -1.95
N TYR A 85 -2.03 4.50 -2.99
CA TYR A 85 -1.84 3.44 -3.98
C TYR A 85 -0.50 3.59 -4.71
N MET A 86 -0.10 4.82 -5.05
CA MET A 86 1.22 5.10 -5.62
C MET A 86 2.32 4.78 -4.61
N LEU A 87 2.22 5.29 -3.38
CA LEU A 87 3.19 5.09 -2.31
C LEU A 87 3.42 3.59 -2.03
N LEU A 88 2.35 2.83 -1.84
CA LEU A 88 2.41 1.40 -1.55
C LEU A 88 2.89 0.59 -2.77
N GLY A 89 2.38 0.91 -3.95
CA GLY A 89 2.72 0.23 -5.19
C GLY A 89 4.19 0.40 -5.59
N LEU A 90 4.78 1.56 -5.32
CA LEU A 90 6.21 1.83 -5.55
C LEU A 90 7.15 1.11 -4.56
N ARG A 91 6.63 0.43 -3.54
CA ARG A 91 7.42 -0.50 -2.72
C ARG A 91 7.75 -1.80 -3.46
N LYS A 92 6.96 -2.17 -4.45
CA LYS A 92 7.24 -3.34 -5.30
C LYS A 92 8.31 -3.01 -6.33
N ILE A 93 9.21 -3.93 -6.59
CA ILE A 93 10.25 -3.74 -7.63
C ILE A 93 9.63 -3.64 -9.04
N GLU A 94 8.52 -4.35 -9.28
CA GLU A 94 7.73 -4.20 -10.51
C GLU A 94 7.02 -2.85 -10.62
N GLY A 95 6.83 -2.14 -9.49
CA GLY A 95 6.19 -0.85 -9.41
C GLY A 95 4.66 -0.88 -9.56
N VAL A 96 4.10 0.25 -9.98
CA VAL A 96 2.67 0.48 -10.23
C VAL A 96 2.35 0.23 -11.69
N LYS A 97 1.44 -0.69 -11.99
CA LYS A 97 0.92 -0.88 -13.34
C LYS A 97 -0.13 0.19 -13.65
N ILE A 98 0.08 0.92 -14.73
CA ILE A 98 -0.79 2.03 -15.13
C ILE A 98 -2.22 1.56 -15.38
N ASN A 99 -2.38 0.37 -15.96
CA ASN A 99 -3.72 -0.19 -16.23
C ASN A 99 -4.45 -0.60 -14.96
N ASP A 100 -3.75 -1.11 -13.93
CA ASP A 100 -4.36 -1.47 -12.65
C ASP A 100 -4.84 -0.21 -11.91
N PHE A 101 -4.05 0.87 -11.95
CA PHE A 101 -4.47 2.17 -11.42
C PHE A 101 -5.71 2.70 -12.14
N LYS A 102 -5.70 2.67 -13.49
CA LYS A 102 -6.86 3.10 -14.29
C LYS A 102 -8.12 2.27 -14.01
N ALA A 103 -7.97 0.95 -13.84
CA ALA A 103 -9.09 0.08 -13.52
C ALA A 103 -9.68 0.37 -12.13
N LYS A 104 -8.84 0.75 -11.17
CA LYS A 104 -9.27 1.03 -9.79
C LYS A 104 -9.90 2.42 -9.63
N PHE A 105 -9.31 3.45 -10.23
CA PHE A 105 -9.66 4.85 -9.98
C PHE A 105 -10.31 5.58 -11.16
N VAL A 106 -10.43 4.90 -12.32
CA VAL A 106 -10.95 5.50 -13.57
C VAL A 106 -10.17 6.76 -13.99
N LYS A 107 -8.93 6.90 -13.54
CA LYS A 107 -8.01 8.02 -13.78
C LYS A 107 -6.67 7.51 -14.28
N ASN A 108 -5.97 8.33 -15.05
CA ASN A 108 -4.61 7.97 -15.50
C ASN A 108 -3.57 8.58 -14.56
N PRO A 109 -2.73 7.75 -13.88
CA PRO A 109 -1.74 8.23 -12.93
C PRO A 109 -0.71 9.18 -13.55
N ILE A 110 -0.40 9.01 -14.84
CA ILE A 110 0.56 9.89 -15.56
C ILE A 110 0.07 11.35 -15.61
N TYR A 111 -1.22 11.56 -15.77
CA TYR A 111 -1.78 12.92 -15.79
C TYR A 111 -2.08 13.42 -14.39
N LEU A 112 -2.56 12.54 -13.51
CA LEU A 112 -2.94 12.88 -12.14
C LEU A 112 -1.73 13.35 -11.32
N PHE A 113 -0.59 12.65 -11.44
CA PHE A 113 0.64 12.91 -10.70
C PHE A 113 1.75 13.47 -11.60
N ARG A 114 1.38 14.30 -12.61
CA ARG A 114 2.31 14.76 -13.63
C ARG A 114 3.52 15.49 -13.06
N ASN A 115 3.31 16.33 -12.05
CA ASN A 115 4.37 17.15 -11.48
C ASN A 115 5.33 16.31 -10.64
N GLU A 116 4.79 15.45 -9.79
CA GLU A 116 5.53 14.52 -8.93
C GLU A 116 6.35 13.55 -9.77
N LEU A 117 5.72 12.94 -10.78
CA LEU A 117 6.39 12.01 -11.69
C LEU A 117 7.48 12.68 -12.50
N LYS A 118 7.24 13.93 -12.95
CA LYS A 118 8.28 14.69 -13.67
C LYS A 118 9.48 14.96 -12.77
N LYS A 119 9.26 15.49 -11.56
CA LYS A 119 10.31 15.77 -10.58
C LYS A 119 11.14 14.51 -10.28
N LEU A 120 10.48 13.42 -9.92
CA LEU A 120 11.14 12.15 -9.57
C LEU A 120 11.90 11.52 -10.76
N SER A 121 11.40 11.71 -11.99
CA SER A 121 12.09 11.27 -13.22
C SER A 121 13.31 12.12 -13.51
N ASP A 122 13.21 13.45 -13.39
CA ASP A 122 14.33 14.38 -13.59
C ASP A 122 15.47 14.09 -12.58
N GLU A 123 15.13 13.65 -11.36
CA GLU A 123 16.07 13.21 -10.31
C GLU A 123 16.59 11.79 -10.51
N ASN A 124 16.12 11.06 -11.53
CA ASN A 124 16.43 9.65 -11.80
C ASN A 124 16.07 8.71 -10.63
N LEU A 125 14.98 8.99 -9.91
CA LEU A 125 14.48 8.16 -8.82
C LEU A 125 13.43 7.15 -9.30
N ILE A 126 12.68 7.50 -10.36
CA ILE A 126 11.71 6.59 -10.98
C ILE A 126 11.97 6.43 -12.47
N ALA A 127 11.52 5.32 -13.00
CA ALA A 127 11.40 5.07 -14.45
C ALA A 127 9.91 4.92 -14.78
N VAL A 128 9.47 5.64 -15.81
CA VAL A 128 8.10 5.59 -16.33
C VAL A 128 8.16 5.07 -17.76
N ASP A 129 7.45 3.99 -18.04
CA ASP A 129 7.26 3.47 -19.38
C ASP A 129 5.75 3.41 -19.74
N ALA A 130 5.40 2.82 -20.87
CA ALA A 130 4.02 2.76 -21.34
C ALA A 130 3.08 1.98 -20.40
N ASN A 131 3.62 1.09 -19.55
CA ASN A 131 2.85 0.15 -18.75
C ASN A 131 3.03 0.35 -17.25
N THR A 132 4.21 0.86 -16.81
CA THR A 132 4.61 0.84 -15.41
C THR A 132 5.27 2.15 -14.96
N ILE A 133 5.13 2.43 -13.68
CA ILE A 133 5.88 3.44 -12.93
C ILE A 133 6.62 2.68 -11.83
N ARG A 134 7.94 2.69 -11.83
CA ARG A 134 8.76 1.90 -10.89
C ARG A 134 9.97 2.68 -10.40
N LEU A 135 10.53 2.26 -9.28
CA LEU A 135 11.79 2.81 -8.79
C LEU A 135 12.95 2.42 -9.71
N THR A 136 13.92 3.32 -9.87
CA THR A 136 15.25 3.01 -10.39
C THR A 136 16.11 2.38 -9.28
N PRO A 137 17.31 1.83 -9.55
CA PRO A 137 18.24 1.44 -8.50
C PRO A 137 18.53 2.57 -7.51
N LYS A 138 18.75 3.79 -7.98
CA LYS A 138 18.90 4.99 -7.13
C LYS A 138 17.65 5.28 -6.30
N GLY A 139 16.46 5.11 -6.93
CA GLY A 139 15.17 5.30 -6.24
C GLY A 139 14.92 4.25 -5.16
N ILE A 140 15.42 3.01 -5.31
CA ILE A 140 15.34 1.98 -4.27
C ILE A 140 16.14 2.42 -3.03
N ASP A 141 17.36 2.91 -3.24
CA ASP A 141 18.23 3.38 -2.13
C ASP A 141 17.67 4.63 -1.43
N LEU A 142 16.92 5.47 -2.14
CA LEU A 142 16.35 6.72 -1.67
C LEU A 142 14.82 6.72 -1.67
N ALA A 143 14.20 5.58 -1.44
CA ALA A 143 12.78 5.40 -1.62
C ALA A 143 11.90 6.29 -0.70
N ASN A 144 12.41 6.69 0.46
CA ASN A 144 11.75 7.66 1.32
C ASN A 144 11.47 8.99 0.61
N LEU A 145 12.41 9.49 -0.21
CA LEU A 145 12.22 10.73 -0.97
C LEU A 145 11.11 10.59 -2.02
N VAL A 146 10.96 9.38 -2.60
CA VAL A 146 9.89 9.11 -3.56
C VAL A 146 8.54 9.06 -2.85
N TRP A 147 8.46 8.44 -1.67
CA TRP A 147 7.21 8.34 -0.93
C TRP A 147 6.71 9.68 -0.40
N GLU A 148 7.62 10.59 -0.04
CA GLU A 148 7.27 11.94 0.42
C GLU A 148 6.46 12.75 -0.62
N GLU A 149 6.60 12.45 -1.91
CA GLU A 149 5.82 13.11 -2.98
C GLU A 149 4.35 12.64 -3.03
N PHE A 150 4.04 11.53 -2.34
CA PHE A 150 2.69 10.94 -2.32
C PHE A 150 2.04 10.94 -0.92
N VAL A 151 2.51 11.79 -0.02
CA VAL A 151 1.92 11.96 1.32
C VAL A 151 0.90 13.11 1.36
#